data_10a8b3f6fffe8f1b76c1ab5cc1b7cf69
#
_entry.id   10a8b3f6fffe8f1b76c1ab5cc1b7cf69
#
_cell.length_a   1.000
_cell.length_b   1.000
_cell.length_c   1.000
_cell.angle_alpha   90.00
_cell.angle_beta   90.00
_cell.angle_gamma   90.00
#
_symmetry.space_group_name_H-M   'P 1'
#
loop_
_entity.id
_entity.type
_entity.pdbx_description
1 polymer ?
#
loop_
_entity_poly.entity_id
_entity_poly.type
_entity_poly.pdbx_seq_one_letter_code
_entity_poly.pdbx_strand_id
1 'polypeptide(L)'
;SNLTSFGVIAPILDEKNFPNFKPHNQKILSNIGSEPFKVKSVDGFAMLLNLKRINNLNNFENFKYFDENIFLYLENDDLCKRITDNNENIYIVPKSKIKHLGASAVDKKYAHQIELSRNWHWVWSKFYFNKKHYGFLKSLLISLPTFFSAVIKYLFYFLFNKKKKEIYLHRAKGFLNAILGKKSFFRPIIKISDQENL
;
A
#
# COMPACT_ATOMS: atom_id res chain seq x y z
N SER A 1 30.80 -5.20 1.48
CA SER A 1 30.16 -4.60 2.64
C SER A 1 29.37 -5.67 3.38
N ASN A 2 29.65 -5.86 4.67
CA ASN A 2 28.94 -6.84 5.49
C ASN A 2 27.51 -6.35 5.75
N LEU A 3 26.52 -6.94 5.10
CA LEU A 3 25.10 -6.72 5.36
C LEU A 3 24.63 -7.34 6.68
N THR A 4 25.51 -7.42 7.69
CA THR A 4 25.22 -8.11 8.96
C THR A 4 24.25 -7.33 9.88
N SER A 5 23.97 -6.05 9.60
CA SER A 5 23.13 -5.19 10.43
C SER A 5 21.95 -4.61 9.66
N PHE A 6 21.01 -5.46 9.26
CA PHE A 6 19.79 -5.04 8.58
C PHE A 6 18.54 -5.61 9.24
N GLY A 7 17.44 -4.85 9.23
CA GLY A 7 16.10 -5.35 9.55
C GLY A 7 15.43 -5.97 8.33
N VAL A 8 15.55 -5.31 7.16
CA VAL A 8 14.92 -5.73 5.89
C VAL A 8 15.87 -5.57 4.71
N ILE A 9 15.82 -6.52 3.78
CA ILE A 9 16.43 -6.44 2.44
C ILE A 9 15.34 -6.67 1.39
N ALA A 10 15.36 -5.91 0.30
CA ALA A 10 14.47 -6.11 -0.84
C ALA A 10 15.23 -6.10 -2.17
N PRO A 11 14.73 -6.84 -3.18
CA PRO A 11 15.24 -6.77 -4.55
C PRO A 11 14.78 -5.51 -5.26
N ILE A 12 15.38 -5.21 -6.43
CA ILE A 12 14.89 -4.19 -7.37
C ILE A 12 13.83 -4.80 -8.29
N LEU A 13 12.78 -4.01 -8.58
CA LEU A 13 11.84 -4.30 -9.66
C LEU A 13 12.51 -4.12 -11.03
N ASP A 14 12.30 -5.06 -11.94
CA ASP A 14 12.65 -4.91 -13.34
C ASP A 14 11.66 -3.96 -14.03
N GLU A 15 12.11 -2.75 -14.36
CA GLU A 15 11.29 -1.67 -14.92
C GLU A 15 10.59 -2.02 -16.23
N LYS A 16 11.12 -2.95 -17.01
CA LYS A 16 10.56 -3.34 -18.31
C LYS A 16 9.15 -3.93 -18.23
N ASN A 17 8.71 -4.32 -17.04
CA ASN A 17 7.44 -5.02 -16.82
C ASN A 17 6.34 -4.15 -16.22
N PHE A 18 6.61 -2.86 -15.94
CA PHE A 18 5.64 -1.95 -15.30
C PHE A 18 5.59 -0.57 -15.94
N PRO A 19 5.05 -0.44 -17.17
CA PRO A 19 4.98 0.85 -17.85
C PRO A 19 4.14 1.90 -17.12
N ASN A 20 3.22 1.49 -16.23
CA ASN A 20 2.30 2.37 -15.52
C ASN A 20 2.60 2.53 -14.01
N PHE A 21 3.57 1.82 -13.48
CA PHE A 21 3.98 1.91 -12.09
C PHE A 21 5.16 2.89 -11.99
N LYS A 22 4.91 4.07 -11.44
CA LYS A 22 5.99 4.98 -11.05
C LYS A 22 6.51 4.51 -9.70
N PRO A 23 7.64 3.82 -9.61
CA PRO A 23 8.22 3.48 -8.32
C PRO A 23 8.47 4.78 -7.56
N HIS A 24 8.25 4.75 -6.26
CA HIS A 24 8.41 5.89 -5.36
C HIS A 24 9.81 6.55 -5.45
N ASN A 25 10.75 5.88 -6.12
CA ASN A 25 12.16 6.23 -6.24
C ASN A 25 12.72 6.16 -7.68
N GLN A 26 11.94 6.44 -8.71
CA GLN A 26 12.44 6.43 -10.12
C GLN A 26 13.70 7.29 -10.34
N LYS A 27 13.86 8.39 -9.59
CA LYS A 27 15.08 9.22 -9.64
C LYS A 27 16.32 8.54 -9.07
N ILE A 28 16.16 7.49 -8.26
CA ILE A 28 17.28 6.76 -7.68
C ILE A 28 17.78 5.70 -8.66
N LEU A 29 16.90 5.16 -9.52
CA LEU A 29 17.21 4.03 -10.40
C LEU A 29 18.16 4.38 -11.55
N SER A 30 18.18 5.62 -12.02
CA SER A 30 19.05 6.05 -13.15
C SER A 30 20.55 6.07 -12.82
N ASN A 31 20.93 6.08 -11.54
CA ASN A 31 22.33 6.16 -11.06
C ASN A 31 22.69 5.06 -10.03
N ILE A 32 21.94 3.95 -10.01
CA ILE A 32 22.18 2.89 -9.04
C ILE A 32 23.40 2.07 -9.46
N GLY A 33 24.45 2.09 -8.62
CA GLY A 33 25.55 1.17 -8.69
C GLY A 33 25.13 -0.27 -8.36
N SER A 34 26.09 -1.20 -8.38
CA SER A 34 25.85 -2.61 -8.07
C SER A 34 25.76 -2.93 -6.56
N GLU A 35 26.07 -1.96 -5.71
CA GLU A 35 26.15 -2.14 -4.27
C GLU A 35 24.81 -1.87 -3.57
N PRO A 36 24.53 -2.61 -2.48
CA PRO A 36 23.35 -2.37 -1.66
C PRO A 36 23.30 -0.96 -1.10
N PHE A 37 22.13 -0.33 -1.13
CA PHE A 37 21.93 1.03 -0.61
C PHE A 37 20.74 1.12 0.34
N LYS A 38 20.84 2.05 1.30
CA LYS A 38 19.85 2.24 2.36
C LYS A 38 18.66 3.05 1.86
N VAL A 39 17.47 2.60 2.25
CA VAL A 39 16.18 3.27 1.94
C VAL A 39 15.30 3.36 3.19
N LYS A 40 14.23 4.16 3.11
CA LYS A 40 13.27 4.28 4.22
C LYS A 40 12.10 3.31 4.12
N SER A 41 11.75 2.88 2.91
CA SER A 41 10.66 1.95 2.66
C SER A 41 10.93 1.15 1.40
N VAL A 42 10.32 -0.02 1.29
CA VAL A 42 10.34 -0.92 0.14
C VAL A 42 8.95 -1.46 -0.13
N ASP A 43 8.70 -1.86 -1.37
CA ASP A 43 7.43 -2.47 -1.74
C ASP A 43 7.30 -3.89 -1.17
N GLY A 44 6.08 -4.26 -0.78
CA GLY A 44 5.77 -5.53 -0.12
C GLY A 44 5.77 -6.77 -1.02
N PHE A 45 6.08 -6.64 -2.34
CA PHE A 45 6.05 -7.77 -3.27
C PHE A 45 7.14 -8.81 -3.01
N ALA A 46 8.28 -8.39 -2.45
CA ALA A 46 9.35 -9.29 -1.99
C ALA A 46 10.20 -8.59 -0.93
N MET A 47 10.24 -9.17 0.27
CA MET A 47 11.00 -8.67 1.40
C MET A 47 11.67 -9.84 2.13
N LEU A 48 12.95 -9.70 2.43
CA LEU A 48 13.65 -10.60 3.35
C LEU A 48 13.78 -9.92 4.71
N LEU A 49 13.14 -10.50 5.72
CA LEU A 49 13.11 -9.97 7.08
C LEU A 49 14.16 -10.68 7.96
N ASN A 50 14.96 -9.92 8.69
CA ASN A 50 15.81 -10.46 9.73
C ASN A 50 14.99 -10.62 11.02
N LEU A 51 14.37 -11.77 11.18
CA LEU A 51 13.42 -12.03 12.29
C LEU A 51 14.11 -11.91 13.66
N LYS A 52 15.38 -12.34 13.76
CA LYS A 52 16.12 -12.26 15.02
C LYS A 52 16.28 -10.80 15.48
N ARG A 53 16.51 -9.88 14.56
CA ARG A 53 16.62 -8.46 14.89
C ARG A 53 15.26 -7.83 15.13
N ILE A 54 14.30 -8.08 14.24
CA ILE A 54 12.97 -7.48 14.31
C ILE A 54 12.23 -7.86 15.59
N ASN A 55 12.35 -9.13 16.03
CA ASN A 55 11.68 -9.59 17.25
C ASN A 55 12.19 -8.92 18.53
N ASN A 56 13.40 -8.34 18.49
CA ASN A 56 13.98 -7.62 19.62
C ASN A 56 13.68 -6.11 19.59
N LEU A 57 12.91 -5.61 18.61
CA LEU A 57 12.54 -4.20 18.53
C LEU A 57 11.36 -3.88 19.40
N ASN A 58 11.37 -2.66 19.97
CA ASN A 58 10.23 -2.10 20.67
C ASN A 58 9.03 -1.91 19.72
N ASN A 59 7.81 -2.04 20.25
CA ASN A 59 6.56 -1.88 19.49
C ASN A 59 6.24 -2.98 18.46
N PHE A 60 6.94 -4.13 18.50
CA PHE A 60 6.57 -5.29 17.69
C PHE A 60 5.71 -6.33 18.43
N GLU A 61 5.50 -6.15 19.74
CA GLU A 61 4.75 -7.09 20.59
C GLU A 61 3.28 -7.27 20.13
N ASN A 62 2.62 -6.17 19.72
CA ASN A 62 1.22 -6.20 19.29
C ASN A 62 1.03 -6.43 17.78
N PHE A 63 2.06 -6.15 16.96
CA PHE A 63 2.02 -6.30 15.51
C PHE A 63 3.34 -6.89 15.05
N LYS A 64 3.50 -8.21 15.17
CA LYS A 64 4.79 -8.87 14.94
C LYS A 64 5.48 -8.45 13.64
N TYR A 65 4.76 -8.49 12.50
CA TYR A 65 5.29 -8.08 11.20
C TYR A 65 4.35 -7.07 10.54
N PHE A 66 3.23 -7.52 9.98
CA PHE A 66 2.23 -6.65 9.37
C PHE A 66 1.12 -6.33 10.37
N ASP A 67 0.60 -5.09 10.31
CA ASP A 67 -0.57 -4.69 11.08
C ASP A 67 -1.84 -5.29 10.46
N GLU A 68 -2.44 -6.26 11.13
CA GLU A 68 -3.62 -6.99 10.66
C GLU A 68 -4.87 -6.09 10.49
N ASN A 69 -4.87 -4.88 11.02
CA ASN A 69 -5.92 -3.91 10.75
C ASN A 69 -5.83 -3.35 9.33
N ILE A 70 -4.67 -3.42 8.68
CA ILE A 70 -4.45 -2.96 7.30
C ILE A 70 -4.67 -4.13 6.36
N PHE A 71 -5.81 -4.17 5.67
CA PHE A 71 -6.08 -5.24 4.71
C PHE A 71 -5.33 -5.07 3.38
N LEU A 72 -5.19 -3.83 2.91
CA LEU A 72 -4.60 -3.52 1.61
C LEU A 72 -4.02 -2.12 1.62
N TYR A 73 -2.80 -1.96 1.09
CA TYR A 73 -2.00 -0.74 0.99
C TYR A 73 -1.44 -0.23 2.32
N LEU A 74 -0.19 0.20 2.28
CA LEU A 74 0.58 0.77 3.38
C LEU A 74 0.94 -0.22 4.50
N GLU A 75 0.65 -1.51 4.36
CA GLU A 75 1.10 -2.55 5.29
C GLU A 75 2.62 -2.68 5.30
N ASN A 76 3.24 -2.60 4.12
CA ASN A 76 4.70 -2.59 3.98
C ASN A 76 5.31 -1.28 4.48
N ASP A 77 4.67 -0.14 4.21
CA ASP A 77 5.14 1.16 4.71
C ASP A 77 5.04 1.26 6.23
N ASP A 78 3.98 0.69 6.82
CA ASP A 78 3.84 0.60 8.28
C ASP A 78 4.97 -0.23 8.91
N LEU A 79 5.26 -1.40 8.33
CA LEU A 79 6.37 -2.25 8.77
C LEU A 79 7.71 -1.52 8.63
N CYS A 80 7.99 -0.96 7.47
CA CYS A 80 9.22 -0.23 7.21
C CYS A 80 9.40 0.95 8.16
N LYS A 81 8.33 1.70 8.41
CA LYS A 81 8.38 2.82 9.34
C LYS A 81 8.68 2.37 10.77
N ARG A 82 8.03 1.32 11.27
CA ARG A 82 8.32 0.78 12.61
C ARG A 82 9.77 0.30 12.73
N ILE A 83 10.30 -0.33 11.69
CA ILE A 83 11.70 -0.78 11.62
C ILE A 83 12.65 0.42 11.67
N THR A 84 12.41 1.44 10.85
CA THR A 84 13.27 2.63 10.79
C THR A 84 13.16 3.51 12.03
N ASP A 85 11.99 3.60 12.65
CA ASP A 85 11.79 4.31 13.93
C ASP A 85 12.57 3.64 15.09
N ASN A 86 12.88 2.36 14.97
CA ASN A 86 13.75 1.62 15.89
C ASN A 86 15.24 1.62 15.47
N ASN A 87 15.64 2.53 14.59
CA ASN A 87 17.02 2.69 14.09
C ASN A 87 17.57 1.46 13.33
N GLU A 88 16.70 0.57 12.87
CA GLU A 88 17.11 -0.53 12.00
C GLU A 88 17.18 -0.10 10.54
N ASN A 89 18.01 -0.78 9.79
CA ASN A 89 18.29 -0.45 8.41
C ASN A 89 17.44 -1.27 7.43
N ILE A 90 17.03 -0.63 6.36
CA ILE A 90 16.38 -1.25 5.21
C ILE A 90 17.26 -1.01 4.00
N TYR A 91 17.55 -2.08 3.24
CA TYR A 91 18.39 -2.02 2.05
C TYR A 91 17.67 -2.54 0.81
N ILE A 92 17.96 -1.92 -0.32
CA ILE A 92 17.72 -2.49 -1.65
C ILE A 92 19.05 -3.09 -2.13
N VAL A 93 18.95 -4.30 -2.70
CA VAL A 93 20.09 -5.02 -3.29
C VAL A 93 19.95 -4.99 -4.81
N PRO A 94 20.70 -4.14 -5.55
CA PRO A 94 20.53 -3.96 -6.99
C PRO A 94 20.81 -5.20 -7.83
N LYS A 95 21.70 -6.07 -7.34
CA LYS A 95 22.00 -7.35 -8.02
C LYS A 95 20.87 -8.38 -7.93
N SER A 96 19.97 -8.23 -6.95
CA SER A 96 18.76 -9.06 -6.82
C SER A 96 17.61 -8.41 -7.58
N LYS A 97 17.25 -8.99 -8.73
CA LYS A 97 16.18 -8.49 -9.58
C LYS A 97 14.98 -9.43 -9.54
N ILE A 98 13.79 -8.87 -9.47
CA ILE A 98 12.55 -9.64 -9.50
C ILE A 98 11.58 -9.06 -10.51
N LYS A 99 10.86 -9.96 -11.19
CA LYS A 99 9.75 -9.61 -12.09
C LYS A 99 8.44 -9.76 -11.32
N HIS A 100 7.74 -8.66 -11.09
CA HIS A 100 6.43 -8.67 -10.45
C HIS A 100 5.32 -8.45 -11.50
N LEU A 101 4.52 -9.48 -11.77
CA LEU A 101 3.43 -9.46 -12.76
C LEU A 101 2.16 -8.79 -12.18
N GLY A 102 2.27 -7.56 -11.70
CA GLY A 102 1.17 -6.85 -11.04
C GLY A 102 -0.18 -6.97 -11.77
N ALA A 103 -1.25 -7.04 -11.01
CA ALA A 103 -2.64 -7.13 -11.47
C ALA A 103 -3.00 -8.37 -12.32
N SER A 104 -2.11 -9.37 -12.44
CA SER A 104 -2.36 -10.59 -13.23
C SER A 104 -3.14 -11.67 -12.44
N ALA A 105 -3.27 -11.51 -11.12
CA ALA A 105 -3.90 -12.51 -10.27
C ALA A 105 -5.43 -12.54 -10.33
N VAL A 106 -6.06 -11.63 -11.07
CA VAL A 106 -7.52 -11.49 -11.08
C VAL A 106 -8.05 -11.37 -12.50
N ASP A 107 -9.11 -12.11 -12.78
CA ASP A 107 -9.82 -12.07 -14.06
C ASP A 107 -10.32 -10.65 -14.38
N LYS A 108 -10.15 -10.22 -15.62
CA LYS A 108 -10.57 -8.89 -16.12
C LYS A 108 -12.06 -8.61 -15.93
N LYS A 109 -12.91 -9.64 -15.87
CA LYS A 109 -14.34 -9.49 -15.61
C LYS A 109 -14.65 -8.83 -14.25
N TYR A 110 -13.75 -8.96 -13.27
CA TYR A 110 -13.89 -8.34 -11.94
C TYR A 110 -13.12 -7.01 -11.79
N ALA A 111 -12.52 -6.51 -12.86
CA ALA A 111 -11.65 -5.33 -12.80
C ALA A 111 -12.31 -4.13 -12.12
N HIS A 112 -13.61 -3.88 -12.36
CA HIS A 112 -14.32 -2.76 -11.76
C HIS A 112 -14.51 -2.94 -10.25
N GLN A 113 -14.93 -4.13 -9.80
CA GLN A 113 -15.12 -4.44 -8.38
C GLN A 113 -13.80 -4.33 -7.61
N ILE A 114 -12.72 -4.79 -8.22
CA ILE A 114 -11.37 -4.67 -7.65
C ILE A 114 -10.95 -3.21 -7.58
N GLU A 115 -11.24 -2.41 -8.60
CA GLU A 115 -10.97 -0.98 -8.61
C GLU A 115 -11.73 -0.25 -7.50
N LEU A 116 -12.99 -0.59 -7.25
CA LEU A 116 -13.76 -0.05 -6.12
C LEU A 116 -13.10 -0.41 -4.79
N SER A 117 -12.72 -1.69 -4.60
CA SER A 117 -12.04 -2.16 -3.40
C SER A 117 -10.71 -1.44 -3.18
N ARG A 118 -9.88 -1.34 -4.22
CA ARG A 118 -8.59 -0.64 -4.18
C ARG A 118 -8.74 0.82 -3.78
N ASN A 119 -9.71 1.53 -4.35
CA ASN A 119 -9.94 2.94 -4.07
C ASN A 119 -10.46 3.17 -2.65
N TRP A 120 -11.32 2.28 -2.14
CA TRP A 120 -11.81 2.33 -0.77
C TRP A 120 -10.67 2.10 0.23
N HIS A 121 -9.90 1.01 0.06
CA HIS A 121 -8.80 0.66 0.95
C HIS A 121 -7.66 1.67 0.91
N TRP A 122 -7.31 2.20 -0.26
CA TRP A 122 -6.27 3.22 -0.38
C TRP A 122 -6.53 4.43 0.53
N VAL A 123 -7.76 4.95 0.53
CA VAL A 123 -8.10 6.12 1.35
C VAL A 123 -8.22 5.76 2.82
N TRP A 124 -8.82 4.59 3.12
CA TRP A 124 -8.93 4.08 4.49
C TRP A 124 -7.54 3.86 5.11
N SER A 125 -6.69 3.12 4.45
CA SER A 125 -5.35 2.77 4.93
C SER A 125 -4.46 4.00 5.08
N LYS A 126 -4.55 4.97 4.15
CA LYS A 126 -3.83 6.24 4.26
C LYS A 126 -4.20 7.03 5.50
N PHE A 127 -5.50 7.12 5.82
CA PHE A 127 -5.94 7.77 7.04
C PHE A 127 -5.47 7.00 8.28
N TYR A 128 -5.68 5.68 8.30
CA TYR A 128 -5.28 4.83 9.42
C TYR A 128 -3.77 4.90 9.69
N PHE A 129 -2.93 4.74 8.67
CA PHE A 129 -1.49 4.87 8.75
C PHE A 129 -1.06 6.23 9.35
N ASN A 130 -1.59 7.33 8.81
CA ASN A 130 -1.26 8.66 9.33
C ASN A 130 -1.75 8.85 10.77
N LYS A 131 -2.94 8.34 11.11
CA LYS A 131 -3.46 8.39 12.49
C LYS A 131 -2.56 7.62 13.45
N LYS A 132 -2.12 6.42 13.06
CA LYS A 132 -1.24 5.55 13.87
C LYS A 132 0.11 6.22 14.15
N HIS A 133 0.73 6.81 13.14
CA HIS A 133 2.10 7.33 13.24
C HIS A 133 2.20 8.81 13.59
N TYR A 134 1.18 9.62 13.31
CA TYR A 134 1.25 11.09 13.45
C TYR A 134 0.08 11.69 14.23
N GLY A 135 -0.85 10.86 14.71
CA GLY A 135 -2.02 11.28 15.45
C GLY A 135 -3.22 11.68 14.57
N PHE A 136 -4.39 11.76 15.22
CA PHE A 136 -5.69 11.97 14.56
C PHE A 136 -5.75 13.29 13.79
N LEU A 137 -5.37 14.40 14.44
CA LEU A 137 -5.52 15.73 13.85
C LEU A 137 -4.68 15.91 12.58
N LYS A 138 -3.41 15.45 12.61
CA LYS A 138 -2.55 15.50 11.44
C LYS A 138 -3.06 14.59 10.32
N SER A 139 -3.55 13.40 10.66
CA SER A 139 -4.18 12.50 9.69
C SER A 139 -5.39 13.13 9.02
N LEU A 140 -6.24 13.81 9.80
CA LEU A 140 -7.41 14.53 9.29
C LEU A 140 -6.99 15.61 8.28
N LEU A 141 -6.07 16.50 8.66
CA LEU A 141 -5.59 17.58 7.79
C LEU A 141 -5.00 17.08 6.48
N ILE A 142 -4.20 16.00 6.51
CA ILE A 142 -3.59 15.40 5.31
C ILE A 142 -4.66 14.77 4.40
N SER A 143 -5.74 14.24 4.97
CA SER A 143 -6.72 13.44 4.22
C SER A 143 -7.91 14.26 3.73
N LEU A 144 -8.24 15.40 4.34
CA LEU A 144 -9.36 16.27 3.94
C LEU A 144 -9.32 16.69 2.47
N PRO A 145 -8.18 17.12 1.87
CA PRO A 145 -8.14 17.47 0.46
C PRO A 145 -8.52 16.30 -0.46
N THR A 146 -8.10 15.09 -0.11
CA THR A 146 -8.45 13.87 -0.85
C THR A 146 -9.95 13.57 -0.75
N PHE A 147 -10.54 13.77 0.43
CA PHE A 147 -11.97 13.59 0.66
C PHE A 147 -12.80 14.59 -0.14
N PHE A 148 -12.51 15.90 -0.04
CA PHE A 148 -13.21 16.92 -0.81
C PHE A 148 -13.09 16.72 -2.32
N SER A 149 -11.89 16.38 -2.80
CA SER A 149 -11.69 16.02 -4.20
C SER A 149 -12.56 14.83 -4.62
N ALA A 150 -12.71 13.82 -3.75
CA ALA A 150 -13.56 12.68 -4.04
C ALA A 150 -15.05 13.08 -4.11
N VAL A 151 -15.51 13.91 -3.19
CA VAL A 151 -16.90 14.41 -3.17
C VAL A 151 -17.21 15.24 -4.43
N ILE A 152 -16.35 16.20 -4.77
CA ILE A 152 -16.51 17.05 -5.96
C ILE A 152 -16.55 16.19 -7.23
N LYS A 153 -15.62 15.24 -7.36
CA LYS A 153 -15.60 14.33 -8.52
C LYS A 153 -16.79 13.38 -8.54
N TYR A 154 -17.27 12.91 -7.39
CA TYR A 154 -18.51 12.15 -7.30
C TYR A 154 -19.69 12.93 -7.86
N LEU A 155 -19.88 14.19 -7.45
CA LEU A 155 -20.95 15.06 -7.94
C LEU A 155 -20.80 15.34 -9.45
N PHE A 156 -19.60 15.64 -9.92
CA PHE A 156 -19.34 15.87 -11.34
C PHE A 156 -19.67 14.64 -12.18
N TYR A 157 -19.23 13.44 -11.79
CA TYR A 157 -19.50 12.22 -12.56
C TYR A 157 -20.87 11.61 -12.32
N PHE A 158 -21.66 12.19 -11.43
CA PHE A 158 -23.00 11.68 -11.11
C PHE A 158 -23.89 11.55 -12.36
N LEU A 159 -23.81 12.51 -13.27
CA LEU A 159 -24.62 12.56 -14.50
C LEU A 159 -23.92 11.91 -15.72
N PHE A 160 -22.57 11.89 -15.73
CA PHE A 160 -21.83 11.62 -16.96
C PHE A 160 -21.15 10.25 -16.99
N ASN A 161 -20.81 9.67 -15.85
CA ASN A 161 -20.03 8.44 -15.82
C ASN A 161 -20.25 7.59 -14.55
N LYS A 162 -21.11 6.58 -14.69
CA LYS A 162 -21.50 5.69 -13.59
C LYS A 162 -20.27 5.02 -12.92
N LYS A 163 -19.34 4.48 -13.70
CA LYS A 163 -18.15 3.79 -13.16
C LYS A 163 -17.27 4.75 -12.34
N LYS A 164 -16.96 5.94 -12.88
CA LYS A 164 -16.16 6.93 -12.15
C LYS A 164 -16.90 7.44 -10.91
N LYS A 165 -18.20 7.68 -10.98
CA LYS A 165 -19.03 8.02 -9.82
C LYS A 165 -18.86 7.02 -8.69
N GLU A 166 -18.96 5.71 -8.98
CA GLU A 166 -18.82 4.65 -7.99
C GLU A 166 -17.42 4.65 -7.35
N ILE A 167 -16.37 4.84 -8.14
CA ILE A 167 -14.98 4.94 -7.62
C ILE A 167 -14.86 6.06 -6.59
N TYR A 168 -15.34 7.27 -6.92
CA TYR A 168 -15.22 8.41 -6.00
C TYR A 168 -16.12 8.30 -4.78
N LEU A 169 -17.29 7.68 -4.92
CA LEU A 169 -18.13 7.31 -3.78
C LEU A 169 -17.38 6.37 -2.81
N HIS A 170 -16.69 5.36 -3.35
CA HIS A 170 -15.92 4.42 -2.53
C HIS A 170 -14.72 5.09 -1.84
N ARG A 171 -14.06 6.04 -2.49
CA ARG A 171 -13.03 6.87 -1.83
C ARG A 171 -13.60 7.67 -0.65
N ALA A 172 -14.73 8.34 -0.84
CA ALA A 172 -15.39 9.08 0.24
C ALA A 172 -15.82 8.15 1.38
N LYS A 173 -16.43 7.01 1.06
CA LYS A 173 -16.83 6.00 2.07
C LYS A 173 -15.63 5.43 2.82
N GLY A 174 -14.51 5.16 2.16
CA GLY A 174 -13.28 4.70 2.80
C GLY A 174 -12.78 5.70 3.86
N PHE A 175 -12.74 6.98 3.53
CA PHE A 175 -12.37 8.05 4.46
C PHE A 175 -13.34 8.14 5.65
N LEU A 176 -14.66 8.20 5.40
CA LEU A 176 -15.65 8.30 6.47
C LEU A 176 -15.58 7.10 7.43
N ASN A 177 -15.41 5.89 6.89
CA ASN A 177 -15.26 4.70 7.74
C ASN A 177 -13.98 4.73 8.56
N ALA A 178 -12.87 5.26 8.02
CA ALA A 178 -11.61 5.39 8.74
C ALA A 178 -11.71 6.41 9.88
N ILE A 179 -12.36 7.56 9.67
CA ILE A 179 -12.61 8.56 10.72
C ILE A 179 -13.47 7.99 11.85
N LEU A 180 -14.52 7.24 11.50
CA LEU A 180 -15.42 6.57 12.45
C LEU A 180 -14.76 5.39 13.18
N GLY A 181 -13.48 5.09 12.92
CA GLY A 181 -12.76 3.98 13.54
C GLY A 181 -13.25 2.59 13.12
N LYS A 182 -13.99 2.49 12.03
CA LYS A 182 -14.45 1.20 11.53
C LYS A 182 -13.29 0.42 10.92
N LYS A 183 -13.31 -0.91 11.08
CA LYS A 183 -12.28 -1.81 10.52
C LYS A 183 -12.21 -1.72 8.99
N SER A 184 -11.12 -2.17 8.41
CA SER A 184 -10.90 -2.31 6.97
C SER A 184 -11.73 -3.48 6.40
N PHE A 185 -13.06 -3.31 6.33
CA PHE A 185 -14.02 -4.39 6.09
C PHE A 185 -14.49 -4.52 4.65
N PHE A 186 -14.34 -3.50 3.82
CA PHE A 186 -14.91 -3.53 2.48
C PHE A 186 -14.35 -4.67 1.64
N ARG A 187 -15.24 -5.50 1.11
CA ARG A 187 -14.93 -6.55 0.13
C ARG A 187 -15.86 -6.42 -1.05
N PRO A 188 -15.38 -6.57 -2.29
CA PRO A 188 -16.25 -6.55 -3.46
C PRO A 188 -17.20 -7.75 -3.44
N ILE A 189 -18.46 -7.51 -3.77
CA ILE A 189 -19.45 -8.59 -3.92
C ILE A 189 -19.31 -9.13 -5.33
N ILE A 190 -18.91 -10.39 -5.44
CA ILE A 190 -18.88 -11.14 -6.70
C ILE A 190 -20.16 -11.96 -6.74
N LYS A 191 -21.05 -11.66 -7.70
CA LYS A 191 -22.25 -12.48 -7.91
C LYS A 191 -21.83 -13.81 -8.54
N ILE A 192 -22.17 -14.90 -7.87
CA ILE A 192 -21.82 -16.29 -8.28
C ILE A 192 -22.58 -16.71 -9.54
N SER A 193 -23.63 -15.99 -9.94
CA SER A 193 -24.40 -16.27 -11.17
C SER A 193 -23.57 -16.28 -12.48
N ASP A 194 -22.31 -15.87 -12.42
CA ASP A 194 -21.42 -15.90 -13.58
C ASP A 194 -20.57 -17.19 -13.65
N GLN A 195 -20.78 -18.17 -12.76
CA GLN A 195 -20.02 -19.43 -12.74
C GLN A 195 -20.74 -20.63 -13.38
N GLU A 196 -22.01 -20.49 -13.75
CA GLU A 196 -22.80 -21.65 -14.26
C GLU A 196 -22.68 -21.85 -15.80
N ASN A 197 -21.86 -21.08 -16.50
CA ASN A 197 -21.65 -21.22 -17.94
C ASN A 197 -20.17 -21.46 -18.31
N LEU A 198 -19.51 -22.41 -17.63
CA LEU A 198 -18.22 -22.96 -18.05
C LEU A 198 -18.35 -24.48 -18.22
#